data_3cd1d82d3c8dc77e8490f7e48aaa0e30
#
_entry.id   3cd1d82d3c8dc77e8490f7e48aaa0e30
#
_cell.length_a   1.000
_cell.length_b   1.000
_cell.length_c   1.000
_cell.angle_alpha   90.00
_cell.angle_beta   90.00
_cell.angle_gamma   90.00
#
_symmetry.space_group_name_H-M   'P 1'
#
loop_
_entity.id
_entity.type
_entity.pdbx_description
1 polymer ?
#
loop_
_entity_poly.entity_id
_entity_poly.type
_entity_poly.pdbx_seq_one_letter_code
_entity_poly.pdbx_strand_id
1 'polypeptide(L)'
;MSQKANSQLAECAVHPIGLHDAKKITTEKHYMKTWPQGAACAFGMFYKGRCVGCMVAGYSPTTERKVKKWCTKIQHNQYIELQRTWISDAMGHNSESWMMARVMRILKASGVWLVLTHSGGCKDDVGFIFQASGWLYFGCDPCSDFYETNKGEFKNLVSAMRFGRVPKDVLKLGPQAIGAHLFGEGKIVNARRHLYIYPIKKGIRRRLMKKTLPFPKNPAIFRQGQKWIPNGGVCTRHQPLPVSGSLPDSPAIQ
;
A
#
# COMPACT_ATOMS: atom_id res chain seq x y z
N MET A 1 12.30 -9.36 27.41
CA MET A 1 12.58 -8.43 26.29
C MET A 1 11.53 -7.34 26.07
N SER A 2 10.31 -7.45 26.56
CA SER A 2 9.21 -6.48 26.33
C SER A 2 9.37 -5.10 27.00
N GLN A 3 9.99 -5.00 28.19
CA GLN A 3 10.10 -3.74 28.93
C GLN A 3 11.09 -2.73 28.31
N LYS A 4 12.21 -3.17 27.71
CA LYS A 4 13.18 -2.27 27.07
C LYS A 4 12.61 -1.57 25.82
N ALA A 5 11.81 -2.27 25.02
CA ALA A 5 11.20 -1.68 23.81
C ALA A 5 10.18 -0.59 24.16
N ASN A 6 9.43 -0.72 25.24
CA ASN A 6 8.48 0.31 25.70
C ASN A 6 9.18 1.58 26.19
N SER A 7 10.37 1.49 26.80
CA SER A 7 11.12 2.66 27.25
C SER A 7 11.66 3.51 26.10
N GLN A 8 12.18 2.88 25.03
CA GLN A 8 12.65 3.61 23.85
C GLN A 8 11.54 4.39 23.14
N LEU A 9 10.36 3.78 22.98
CA LEU A 9 9.22 4.44 22.35
C LEU A 9 8.73 5.66 23.15
N ALA A 10 8.86 5.64 24.46
CA ALA A 10 8.50 6.79 25.30
C ALA A 10 9.39 8.02 25.06
N GLU A 11 10.64 7.81 24.65
CA GLU A 11 11.60 8.88 24.30
C GLU A 11 11.46 9.35 22.84
N CYS A 12 10.60 8.71 22.05
CA CYS A 12 10.42 9.06 20.65
C CYS A 12 9.45 10.23 20.47
N ALA A 13 9.71 11.04 19.46
CA ALA A 13 8.80 12.06 18.99
C ALA A 13 8.44 11.84 17.51
N VAL A 14 7.23 12.27 17.11
CA VAL A 14 6.77 12.23 15.72
C VAL A 14 6.37 13.62 15.29
N HIS A 15 6.99 14.11 14.20
CA HIS A 15 6.72 15.42 13.62
C HIS A 15 6.57 15.34 12.10
N PRO A 16 5.88 16.32 11.48
CA PRO A 16 5.98 16.53 10.04
C PRO A 16 7.44 16.78 9.63
N ILE A 17 7.84 16.24 8.47
CA ILE A 17 9.15 16.48 7.86
C ILE A 17 9.00 16.90 6.41
N GLY A 18 10.04 17.52 5.85
CA GLY A 18 10.06 17.90 4.45
C GLY A 18 9.93 16.70 3.51
N LEU A 19 9.23 16.88 2.39
CA LEU A 19 9.11 15.80 1.39
C LEU A 19 10.45 15.42 0.79
N HIS A 20 11.41 16.34 0.73
CA HIS A 20 12.77 16.05 0.26
C HIS A 20 13.47 15.03 1.17
N ASP A 21 13.43 15.26 2.48
CA ASP A 21 14.06 14.36 3.46
C ASP A 21 13.36 13.01 3.49
N ALA A 22 12.04 13.03 3.46
CA ALA A 22 11.25 11.79 3.38
C ALA A 22 11.57 10.99 2.12
N LYS A 23 11.78 11.66 0.98
CA LYS A 23 12.19 11.00 -0.28
C LYS A 23 13.53 10.30 -0.11
N LYS A 24 14.53 10.97 0.44
CA LYS A 24 15.86 10.40 0.71
C LYS A 24 15.73 9.15 1.60
N ILE A 25 15.03 9.28 2.73
CA ILE A 25 14.85 8.16 3.67
C ILE A 25 14.13 6.98 2.99
N THR A 26 13.04 7.22 2.29
CA THR A 26 12.25 6.13 1.71
C THR A 26 12.92 5.45 0.53
N THR A 27 13.67 6.17 -0.31
CA THR A 27 14.40 5.58 -1.43
C THR A 27 15.63 4.78 -0.97
N GLU A 28 16.22 5.12 0.17
CA GLU A 28 17.33 4.38 0.75
C GLU A 28 16.89 3.20 1.62
N LYS A 29 15.87 3.39 2.46
CA LYS A 29 15.55 2.48 3.56
C LYS A 29 14.31 1.61 3.32
N HIS A 30 13.29 2.11 2.62
CA HIS A 30 12.08 1.32 2.38
C HIS A 30 12.34 0.21 1.35
N TYR A 31 11.80 -0.99 1.56
CA TYR A 31 12.03 -2.15 0.70
C TYR A 31 11.73 -1.92 -0.80
N MET A 32 10.76 -1.08 -1.12
CA MET A 32 10.45 -0.74 -2.52
C MET A 32 11.45 0.24 -3.15
N LYS A 33 12.26 0.94 -2.38
CA LYS A 33 13.26 1.94 -2.83
C LYS A 33 12.73 2.93 -3.87
N THR A 34 11.44 3.26 -3.81
CA THR A 34 10.78 4.16 -4.76
C THR A 34 10.00 5.24 -4.03
N TRP A 35 10.02 6.46 -4.60
CA TRP A 35 9.20 7.55 -4.13
C TRP A 35 7.77 7.41 -4.64
N PRO A 36 6.73 7.54 -3.78
CA PRO A 36 5.34 7.47 -4.22
C PRO A 36 4.95 8.73 -5.00
N GLN A 37 4.19 8.53 -6.08
CA GLN A 37 3.58 9.65 -6.80
C GLN A 37 2.43 10.23 -5.98
N GLY A 38 2.31 11.56 -6.00
CA GLY A 38 1.25 12.26 -5.29
C GLY A 38 1.46 12.30 -3.77
N ALA A 39 2.70 12.14 -3.30
CA ALA A 39 3.05 12.42 -1.92
C ALA A 39 2.71 13.86 -1.55
N ALA A 40 1.95 14.07 -0.48
CA ALA A 40 1.46 15.37 -0.05
C ALA A 40 2.04 15.79 1.30
N CYS A 41 2.30 14.85 2.18
CA CYS A 41 2.94 15.10 3.47
C CYS A 41 3.75 13.89 3.95
N ALA A 42 4.68 14.15 4.86
CA ALA A 42 5.51 13.12 5.46
C ALA A 42 5.72 13.39 6.94
N PHE A 43 5.97 12.32 7.69
CA PHE A 43 6.18 12.33 9.13
C PHE A 43 7.45 11.56 9.45
N GLY A 44 8.30 12.13 10.29
CA GLY A 44 9.49 11.49 10.83
C GLY A 44 9.27 11.05 12.26
N MET A 45 9.77 9.87 12.62
CA MET A 45 9.92 9.42 13.99
C MET A 45 11.36 9.63 14.42
N PHE A 46 11.55 10.31 15.54
CA PHE A 46 12.88 10.67 16.03
C PHE A 46 13.13 10.03 17.39
N TYR A 47 14.30 9.43 17.55
CA TYR A 47 14.83 8.91 18.79
C TYR A 47 16.22 9.48 19.03
N LYS A 48 16.43 10.16 20.16
CA LYS A 48 17.70 10.83 20.49
C LYS A 48 18.26 11.70 19.35
N GLY A 49 17.37 12.50 18.74
CA GLY A 49 17.72 13.41 17.62
C GLY A 49 17.92 12.74 16.26
N ARG A 50 17.88 11.42 16.16
CA ARG A 50 18.04 10.68 14.89
C ARG A 50 16.68 10.26 14.33
N CYS A 51 16.50 10.41 13.02
CA CYS A 51 15.32 9.92 12.34
C CYS A 51 15.40 8.38 12.23
N VAL A 52 14.48 7.70 12.93
CA VAL A 52 14.41 6.23 13.00
C VAL A 52 13.16 5.66 12.32
N GLY A 53 12.32 6.51 11.76
CA GLY A 53 11.14 6.08 11.02
C GLY A 53 10.60 7.18 10.12
N CYS A 54 9.93 6.79 9.03
CA CYS A 54 9.33 7.71 8.07
C CYS A 54 8.00 7.14 7.57
N MET A 55 6.96 7.96 7.59
CA MET A 55 5.67 7.68 6.96
C MET A 55 5.36 8.77 5.93
N VAL A 56 4.96 8.35 4.72
CA VAL A 56 4.60 9.26 3.63
C VAL A 56 3.14 9.03 3.27
N ALA A 57 2.38 10.11 3.22
CA ALA A 57 0.98 10.10 2.84
C ALA A 57 0.70 11.06 1.67
N GLY A 58 -0.33 10.73 0.88
CA GLY A 58 -0.66 11.52 -0.30
C GLY A 58 -1.85 10.94 -1.06
N TYR A 59 -1.85 11.15 -2.38
CA TYR A 59 -2.96 10.76 -3.24
C TYR A 59 -2.45 9.95 -4.43
N SER A 60 -2.83 8.69 -4.55
CA SER A 60 -2.63 7.93 -5.77
C SER A 60 -3.76 8.23 -6.77
N PRO A 61 -3.59 7.96 -8.07
CA PRO A 61 -4.66 8.17 -9.07
C PRO A 61 -5.97 7.44 -8.78
N THR A 62 -5.94 6.43 -7.93
CA THR A 62 -7.11 5.62 -7.58
C THR A 62 -7.68 5.93 -6.20
N THR A 63 -7.01 6.77 -5.39
CA THR A 63 -7.39 7.06 -4.00
C THR A 63 -8.81 7.60 -3.91
N GLU A 64 -9.14 8.61 -4.69
CA GLU A 64 -10.46 9.22 -4.67
C GLU A 64 -11.57 8.22 -5.02
N ARG A 65 -11.40 7.45 -6.10
CA ARG A 65 -12.36 6.43 -6.53
C ARG A 65 -12.61 5.39 -5.43
N LYS A 66 -11.55 4.96 -4.74
CA LYS A 66 -11.65 3.99 -3.65
C LYS A 66 -12.39 4.57 -2.45
N VAL A 67 -12.06 5.80 -2.07
CA VAL A 67 -12.73 6.47 -0.95
C VAL A 67 -14.20 6.73 -1.26
N LYS A 68 -14.52 7.25 -2.44
CA LYS A 68 -15.90 7.54 -2.85
C LYS A 68 -16.79 6.30 -2.96
N LYS A 69 -16.23 5.13 -3.25
CA LYS A 69 -16.95 3.85 -3.19
C LYS A 69 -17.59 3.61 -1.81
N TRP A 70 -16.93 4.05 -0.74
CA TRP A 70 -17.36 3.80 0.65
C TRP A 70 -17.92 5.04 1.34
N CYS A 71 -17.49 6.23 0.90
CA CYS A 71 -17.82 7.52 1.51
C CYS A 71 -18.09 8.58 0.43
N THR A 72 -19.26 8.52 -0.21
CA THR A 72 -19.62 9.34 -1.38
C THR A 72 -19.56 10.87 -1.14
N LYS A 73 -19.87 11.32 0.08
CA LYS A 73 -19.95 12.76 0.45
C LYS A 73 -18.64 13.30 1.08
N ILE A 74 -17.55 12.53 1.05
CA ILE A 74 -16.27 12.99 1.62
C ILE A 74 -15.57 13.96 0.66
N GLN A 75 -15.02 15.05 1.20
CA GLN A 75 -14.28 16.04 0.43
C GLN A 75 -12.81 15.63 0.27
N HIS A 76 -12.13 16.16 -0.75
CA HIS A 76 -10.74 15.79 -1.08
C HIS A 76 -9.77 16.00 0.10
N ASN A 77 -9.91 17.06 0.87
CA ASN A 77 -9.06 17.36 2.02
C ASN A 77 -9.36 16.53 3.28
N GLN A 78 -10.41 15.70 3.25
CA GLN A 78 -10.85 14.90 4.40
C GLN A 78 -10.37 13.44 4.35
N TYR A 79 -9.63 13.06 3.33
CA TYR A 79 -9.03 11.73 3.23
C TYR A 79 -7.62 11.81 2.68
N ILE A 80 -6.80 10.79 2.99
CA ILE A 80 -5.44 10.66 2.47
C ILE A 80 -5.06 9.18 2.40
N GLU A 81 -4.10 8.82 1.56
CA GLU A 81 -3.53 7.47 1.47
C GLU A 81 -2.16 7.42 2.12
N LEU A 82 -1.97 6.53 3.08
CA LEU A 82 -0.65 6.19 3.60
C LEU A 82 0.07 5.31 2.58
N GLN A 83 1.12 5.83 1.97
CA GLN A 83 1.76 5.24 0.80
C GLN A 83 3.07 4.53 1.09
N ARG A 84 3.81 4.98 2.11
CA ARG A 84 5.07 4.39 2.54
C ARG A 84 5.17 4.44 4.06
N THR A 85 5.67 3.34 4.61
CA THR A 85 6.00 3.23 6.03
C THR A 85 7.33 2.52 6.16
N TRP A 86 8.28 3.16 6.80
CA TRP A 86 9.55 2.57 7.18
C TRP A 86 9.88 2.95 8.61
N ILE A 87 10.30 1.99 9.39
CA ILE A 87 10.85 2.19 10.74
C ILE A 87 12.05 1.26 10.87
N SER A 88 13.09 1.74 11.55
CA SER A 88 14.29 0.95 11.83
C SER A 88 13.95 -0.23 12.74
N ASP A 89 14.44 -1.42 12.40
CA ASP A 89 14.26 -2.64 13.20
C ASP A 89 14.81 -2.50 14.63
N ALA A 90 15.80 -1.60 14.82
CA ALA A 90 16.35 -1.29 16.12
C ALA A 90 15.33 -0.71 17.12
N MET A 91 14.19 -0.20 16.64
CA MET A 91 13.13 0.33 17.48
C MET A 91 12.24 -0.74 18.12
N GLY A 92 12.40 -1.98 17.66
CA GLY A 92 11.72 -3.14 18.25
C GLY A 92 10.23 -3.24 17.94
N HIS A 93 9.57 -4.17 18.63
CA HIS A 93 8.16 -4.46 18.41
C HIS A 93 7.25 -3.26 18.72
N ASN A 94 6.14 -3.18 17.99
CA ASN A 94 5.09 -2.16 18.10
C ASN A 94 5.51 -0.73 17.69
N SER A 95 6.72 -0.52 17.18
CA SER A 95 7.18 0.79 16.75
C SER A 95 6.33 1.36 15.61
N GLU A 96 5.92 0.51 14.65
CA GLU A 96 5.06 0.91 13.54
C GLU A 96 3.68 1.36 14.03
N SER A 97 3.03 0.55 14.86
CA SER A 97 1.71 0.87 15.41
C SER A 97 1.76 2.10 16.31
N TRP A 98 2.85 2.26 17.06
CA TRP A 98 3.10 3.43 17.90
C TRP A 98 3.25 4.72 17.08
N MET A 99 4.07 4.71 16.03
CA MET A 99 4.22 5.85 15.13
C MET A 99 2.92 6.15 14.40
N MET A 100 2.26 5.11 13.87
CA MET A 100 1.00 5.23 13.16
C MET A 100 -0.09 5.90 13.99
N ALA A 101 -0.22 5.54 15.28
CA ALA A 101 -1.17 6.16 16.18
C ALA A 101 -0.93 7.67 16.35
N ARG A 102 0.32 8.12 16.32
CA ARG A 102 0.68 9.54 16.42
C ARG A 102 0.43 10.28 15.12
N VAL A 103 0.78 9.69 13.99
CA VAL A 103 0.46 10.22 12.67
C VAL A 103 -1.05 10.39 12.49
N MET A 104 -1.86 9.40 12.94
CA MET A 104 -3.32 9.53 12.89
C MET A 104 -3.85 10.68 13.74
N ARG A 105 -3.21 10.99 14.89
CA ARG A 105 -3.58 12.18 15.70
C ARG A 105 -3.26 13.49 14.99
N ILE A 106 -2.10 13.59 14.34
CA ILE A 106 -1.70 14.76 13.56
C ILE A 106 -2.68 14.96 12.39
N LEU A 107 -2.96 13.91 11.62
CA LEU A 107 -3.90 13.95 10.50
C LEU A 107 -5.32 14.33 10.97
N LYS A 108 -5.75 13.85 12.13
CA LYS A 108 -7.02 14.24 12.75
C LYS A 108 -7.07 15.75 13.03
N ALA A 109 -6.00 16.30 13.62
CA ALA A 109 -5.91 17.73 13.92
C ALA A 109 -5.90 18.58 12.63
N SER A 110 -5.39 18.03 11.52
CA SER A 110 -5.41 18.66 10.18
C SER A 110 -6.74 18.48 9.43
N GLY A 111 -7.79 17.96 10.06
CA GLY A 111 -9.11 17.82 9.44
C GLY A 111 -9.32 16.57 8.61
N VAL A 112 -8.39 15.62 8.61
CA VAL A 112 -8.55 14.33 7.91
C VAL A 112 -9.54 13.45 8.66
N TRP A 113 -10.49 12.85 7.94
CA TRP A 113 -11.53 11.99 8.49
C TRP A 113 -11.29 10.51 8.24
N LEU A 114 -10.49 10.21 7.20
CA LEU A 114 -10.27 8.86 6.74
C LEU A 114 -8.87 8.72 6.14
N VAL A 115 -8.17 7.65 6.52
CA VAL A 115 -6.91 7.25 5.91
C VAL A 115 -7.09 5.88 5.28
N LEU A 116 -6.59 5.69 4.07
CA LEU A 116 -6.53 4.38 3.44
C LEU A 116 -5.08 3.98 3.19
N THR A 117 -4.85 2.69 3.02
CA THR A 117 -3.55 2.14 2.66
C THR A 117 -3.71 0.80 1.95
N HIS A 118 -2.67 0.40 1.26
CA HIS A 118 -2.56 -0.92 0.68
C HIS A 118 -1.38 -1.66 1.27
N SER A 119 -1.62 -2.90 1.66
CA SER A 119 -0.59 -3.85 2.03
C SER A 119 -0.50 -4.95 0.98
N GLY A 120 0.65 -5.57 0.84
CA GLY A 120 0.89 -6.61 -0.15
C GLY A 120 1.70 -6.12 -1.35
N GLY A 121 1.88 -6.99 -2.31
CA GLY A 121 2.80 -6.82 -3.43
C GLY A 121 4.18 -7.40 -3.15
N CYS A 122 4.42 -7.89 -1.95
CA CYS A 122 5.58 -8.68 -1.54
C CYS A 122 5.12 -10.01 -0.98
N LYS A 123 6.06 -10.93 -0.83
CA LYS A 123 5.79 -12.25 -0.21
C LYS A 123 5.14 -12.04 1.16
N ASP A 124 4.02 -12.70 1.37
CA ASP A 124 3.36 -12.89 2.67
C ASP A 124 2.80 -11.66 3.39
N ASP A 125 2.83 -10.48 2.78
CA ASP A 125 2.31 -9.31 3.44
C ASP A 125 0.79 -9.21 3.32
N VAL A 126 0.10 -9.58 4.39
CA VAL A 126 -1.34 -9.39 4.56
C VAL A 126 -1.67 -8.19 5.45
N GLY A 127 -0.70 -7.34 5.75
CA GLY A 127 -0.89 -6.12 6.51
C GLY A 127 -1.09 -6.32 8.01
N PHE A 128 -0.34 -7.19 8.65
CA PHE A 128 -0.44 -7.45 10.10
C PHE A 128 -0.36 -6.18 10.93
N ILE A 129 0.48 -5.22 10.55
CA ILE A 129 0.61 -3.94 11.27
C ILE A 129 -0.71 -3.14 11.25
N PHE A 130 -1.45 -3.18 10.16
CA PHE A 130 -2.74 -2.50 10.02
C PHE A 130 -3.82 -3.22 10.82
N GLN A 131 -3.82 -4.55 10.81
CA GLN A 131 -4.72 -5.37 11.64
C GLN A 131 -4.51 -5.08 13.12
N ALA A 132 -3.25 -5.11 13.59
CA ALA A 132 -2.89 -4.81 14.98
C ALA A 132 -3.19 -3.36 15.38
N SER A 133 -3.23 -2.43 14.42
CA SER A 133 -3.49 -1.00 14.66
C SER A 133 -4.96 -0.59 14.52
N GLY A 134 -5.89 -1.55 14.43
CA GLY A 134 -7.32 -1.32 14.41
C GLY A 134 -7.88 -0.73 13.11
N TRP A 135 -7.18 -0.93 11.99
CA TRP A 135 -7.69 -0.61 10.67
C TRP A 135 -8.80 -1.59 10.27
N LEU A 136 -9.67 -1.16 9.40
CA LEU A 136 -10.76 -1.97 8.85
C LEU A 136 -10.33 -2.54 7.50
N TYR A 137 -10.62 -3.82 7.26
CA TYR A 137 -10.25 -4.51 6.02
C TYR A 137 -11.38 -4.46 4.98
N PHE A 138 -11.05 -4.13 3.74
CA PHE A 138 -12.02 -3.97 2.64
C PHE A 138 -11.75 -4.88 1.43
N GLY A 139 -10.97 -5.94 1.64
CA GLY A 139 -10.69 -6.93 0.61
C GLY A 139 -9.41 -6.67 -0.17
N CYS A 140 -9.22 -7.44 -1.22
CA CYS A 140 -8.09 -7.31 -2.12
C CYS A 140 -8.48 -6.52 -3.36
N ASP A 141 -7.56 -5.68 -3.82
CA ASP A 141 -7.59 -5.18 -5.19
C ASP A 141 -7.27 -6.32 -6.17
N PRO A 142 -7.75 -6.24 -7.41
CA PRO A 142 -7.30 -7.12 -8.48
C PRO A 142 -5.77 -7.15 -8.55
N CYS A 143 -5.23 -8.27 -8.99
CA CYS A 143 -3.79 -8.48 -9.10
C CYS A 143 -3.10 -7.30 -9.79
N SER A 144 -1.99 -6.86 -9.21
CA SER A 144 -1.03 -5.99 -9.89
C SER A 144 0.13 -6.87 -10.35
N ASP A 145 0.58 -6.68 -11.60
CA ASP A 145 1.75 -7.37 -12.10
C ASP A 145 3.00 -6.79 -11.44
N PHE A 146 3.70 -7.65 -10.73
CA PHE A 146 5.03 -7.40 -10.21
C PHE A 146 6.02 -8.24 -10.98
N TYR A 147 7.23 -7.75 -11.12
CA TYR A 147 8.35 -8.48 -11.67
C TYR A 147 9.31 -8.88 -10.56
N GLU A 148 9.50 -10.18 -10.36
CA GLU A 148 10.50 -10.73 -9.47
C GLU A 148 11.79 -10.94 -10.27
N THR A 149 12.84 -10.17 -9.92
CA THR A 149 14.16 -10.32 -10.55
C THR A 149 14.87 -11.57 -10.02
N ASN A 150 15.88 -12.05 -10.72
CA ASN A 150 16.72 -13.18 -10.25
C ASN A 150 17.41 -12.91 -8.90
N LYS A 151 17.51 -11.64 -8.51
CA LYS A 151 18.00 -11.24 -7.18
C LYS A 151 16.91 -11.27 -6.09
N GLY A 152 15.69 -11.71 -6.42
CA GLY A 152 14.57 -11.76 -5.50
C GLY A 152 13.93 -10.39 -5.20
N GLU A 153 14.24 -9.35 -5.99
CA GLU A 153 13.62 -8.04 -5.85
C GLU A 153 12.27 -7.97 -6.56
N PHE A 154 11.28 -7.37 -5.91
CA PHE A 154 9.95 -7.17 -6.47
C PHE A 154 9.80 -5.75 -7.03
N LYS A 155 9.57 -5.61 -8.31
CA LYS A 155 9.38 -4.34 -9.02
C LYS A 155 7.94 -4.22 -9.51
N ASN A 156 7.29 -3.10 -9.23
CA ASN A 156 5.96 -2.83 -9.75
C ASN A 156 6.07 -2.34 -11.19
N LEU A 157 5.58 -3.13 -12.15
CA LEU A 157 5.69 -2.83 -13.58
C LEU A 157 4.97 -1.55 -13.98
N VAL A 158 3.77 -1.29 -13.44
CA VAL A 158 3.01 -0.08 -13.77
C VAL A 158 3.78 1.19 -13.37
N SER A 159 4.41 1.16 -12.20
CA SER A 159 5.27 2.28 -11.76
C SER A 159 6.51 2.40 -12.63
N ALA A 160 7.14 1.28 -12.98
CA ALA A 160 8.35 1.25 -13.79
C ALA A 160 8.11 1.72 -15.23
N MET A 161 7.01 1.31 -15.85
CA MET A 161 6.63 1.76 -17.20
C MET A 161 6.43 3.29 -17.29
N ARG A 162 5.94 3.91 -16.23
CA ARG A 162 5.74 5.38 -16.20
C ARG A 162 7.05 6.16 -16.16
N PHE A 163 8.11 5.58 -15.61
CA PHE A 163 9.42 6.23 -15.45
C PHE A 163 10.48 5.67 -16.39
N GLY A 164 10.30 4.44 -16.85
CA GLY A 164 11.18 3.78 -17.81
C GLY A 164 10.81 4.12 -19.25
N ARG A 165 11.80 4.42 -20.07
CA ARG A 165 11.61 4.51 -21.51
C ARG A 165 11.52 3.09 -22.08
N VAL A 166 10.31 2.54 -22.10
CA VAL A 166 10.06 1.24 -22.71
C VAL A 166 9.74 1.44 -24.19
N PRO A 167 10.48 0.84 -25.11
CA PRO A 167 10.20 0.90 -26.55
C PRO A 167 8.81 0.36 -26.89
N LYS A 168 8.18 0.91 -27.94
CA LYS A 168 6.81 0.54 -28.33
C LYS A 168 6.67 -0.92 -28.73
N ASP A 169 7.69 -1.50 -29.32
CA ASP A 169 7.78 -2.92 -29.69
C ASP A 169 7.79 -3.80 -28.44
N VAL A 170 8.59 -3.45 -27.43
CA VAL A 170 8.63 -4.17 -26.14
C VAL A 170 7.27 -4.09 -25.42
N LEU A 171 6.60 -2.92 -25.46
CA LEU A 171 5.27 -2.78 -24.88
C LEU A 171 4.24 -3.75 -25.47
N LYS A 172 4.35 -4.05 -26.77
CA LYS A 172 3.47 -5.00 -27.47
C LYS A 172 3.69 -6.46 -27.06
N LEU A 173 4.88 -6.79 -26.57
CA LEU A 173 5.24 -8.16 -26.14
C LEU A 173 4.69 -8.52 -24.75
N GLY A 174 4.14 -7.54 -24.03
CA GLY A 174 3.46 -7.76 -22.76
C GLY A 174 4.36 -7.67 -21.50
N PRO A 175 3.77 -7.90 -20.32
CA PRO A 175 4.40 -7.62 -19.04
C PRO A 175 5.75 -8.33 -18.81
N GLN A 176 5.89 -9.58 -19.25
CA GLN A 176 7.14 -10.34 -19.10
C GLN A 176 8.30 -9.69 -19.85
N ALA A 177 8.08 -9.29 -21.10
CA ALA A 177 9.10 -8.63 -21.92
C ALA A 177 9.46 -7.24 -21.36
N ILE A 178 8.46 -6.50 -20.88
CA ILE A 178 8.65 -5.20 -20.20
C ILE A 178 9.53 -5.38 -18.96
N GLY A 179 9.23 -6.38 -18.13
CA GLY A 179 10.01 -6.68 -16.93
C GLY A 179 11.46 -7.04 -17.27
N ALA A 180 11.65 -7.91 -18.26
CA ALA A 180 12.98 -8.32 -18.72
C ALA A 180 13.79 -7.14 -19.29
N HIS A 181 13.15 -6.26 -20.07
CA HIS A 181 13.79 -5.06 -20.62
C HIS A 181 14.23 -4.07 -19.52
N LEU A 182 13.40 -3.86 -18.49
CA LEU A 182 13.67 -2.86 -17.46
C LEU A 182 14.60 -3.36 -16.34
N PHE A 183 14.58 -4.66 -16.04
CA PHE A 183 15.17 -5.21 -14.83
C PHE A 183 16.06 -6.43 -15.06
N GLY A 184 16.23 -6.87 -16.33
CA GLY A 184 16.93 -8.08 -16.66
C GLY A 184 16.08 -9.34 -16.41
N GLU A 185 16.76 -10.49 -16.28
CA GLU A 185 16.10 -11.77 -16.09
C GLU A 185 15.23 -11.83 -14.83
N GLY A 186 14.07 -12.45 -14.95
CA GLY A 186 13.09 -12.61 -13.90
C GLY A 186 11.75 -13.11 -14.39
N LYS A 187 10.74 -13.04 -13.55
CA LYS A 187 9.38 -13.54 -13.88
C LYS A 187 8.29 -12.61 -13.37
N ILE A 188 7.15 -12.65 -14.05
CA ILE A 188 5.93 -11.99 -13.59
C ILE A 188 5.36 -12.72 -12.38
N VAL A 189 5.04 -11.96 -11.36
CA VAL A 189 4.37 -12.41 -10.15
C VAL A 189 3.11 -11.58 -9.93
N ASN A 190 1.97 -12.25 -9.90
CA ASN A 190 0.70 -11.62 -9.57
C ASN A 190 0.60 -11.41 -8.07
N ALA A 191 0.74 -10.19 -7.63
CA ALA A 191 0.62 -9.83 -6.23
C ALA A 191 -0.69 -9.10 -5.95
N ARG A 192 -1.37 -9.50 -4.90
CA ARG A 192 -2.59 -8.86 -4.43
C ARG A 192 -2.27 -7.78 -3.42
N ARG A 193 -3.03 -6.70 -3.49
CA ARG A 193 -2.94 -5.61 -2.52
C ARG A 193 -4.19 -5.60 -1.66
N HIS A 194 -3.99 -5.74 -0.37
CA HIS A 194 -5.05 -5.70 0.63
C HIS A 194 -5.37 -4.24 0.96
N LEU A 195 -6.63 -3.85 0.83
CA LEU A 195 -7.11 -2.51 1.16
C LEU A 195 -7.49 -2.42 2.64
N TYR A 196 -6.86 -1.51 3.33
CA TYR A 196 -7.17 -1.14 4.70
C TYR A 196 -7.63 0.31 4.78
N ILE A 197 -8.60 0.58 5.64
CA ILE A 197 -9.14 1.93 5.88
C ILE A 197 -9.15 2.20 7.38
N TYR A 198 -8.57 3.31 7.80
CA TYR A 198 -8.64 3.83 9.16
C TYR A 198 -9.57 5.02 9.24
N PRO A 199 -10.80 4.86 9.76
CA PRO A 199 -11.74 5.94 9.94
C PRO A 199 -11.42 6.72 11.21
N ILE A 200 -10.93 7.95 11.05
CA ILE A 200 -10.62 8.87 12.16
C ILE A 200 -11.92 9.44 12.74
N LYS A 201 -12.89 9.81 11.88
CA LYS A 201 -14.18 10.37 12.31
C LYS A 201 -15.12 9.26 12.78
N LYS A 202 -15.60 9.34 14.02
CA LYS A 202 -16.45 8.30 14.66
C LYS A 202 -17.71 7.93 13.84
N GLY A 203 -18.40 8.91 13.24
CA GLY A 203 -19.58 8.65 12.40
C GLY A 203 -19.26 7.83 11.15
N ILE A 204 -18.11 8.08 10.52
CA ILE A 204 -17.62 7.29 9.38
C ILE A 204 -17.26 5.88 9.85
N ARG A 205 -16.58 5.73 11.00
CA ARG A 205 -16.21 4.42 11.56
C ARG A 205 -17.44 3.51 11.71
N ARG A 206 -18.50 4.01 12.35
CA ARG A 206 -19.73 3.24 12.58
C ARG A 206 -20.35 2.74 11.26
N ARG A 207 -20.36 3.57 10.22
CA ARG A 207 -20.87 3.22 8.90
C ARG A 207 -19.99 2.19 8.19
N LEU A 208 -18.66 2.35 8.25
CA LEU A 208 -17.70 1.48 7.59
C LEU A 208 -17.61 0.10 8.25
N MET A 209 -17.75 0.01 9.57
CA MET A 209 -17.73 -1.28 10.29
C MET A 209 -18.79 -2.26 9.80
N LYS A 210 -19.94 -1.77 9.28
CA LYS A 210 -20.97 -2.62 8.69
C LYS A 210 -20.58 -3.25 7.35
N LYS A 211 -19.49 -2.78 6.74
CA LYS A 211 -19.03 -3.18 5.40
C LYS A 211 -17.62 -3.80 5.42
N THR A 212 -17.01 -3.88 6.59
CA THR A 212 -15.68 -4.49 6.75
C THR A 212 -15.74 -5.98 6.55
N LEU A 213 -14.66 -6.53 6.02
CA LEU A 213 -14.47 -7.97 5.86
C LEU A 213 -13.58 -8.50 7.00
N PRO A 214 -13.67 -9.78 7.34
CA PRO A 214 -12.72 -10.41 8.24
C PRO A 214 -11.28 -10.30 7.71
N PHE A 215 -10.33 -10.18 8.62
CA PHE A 215 -8.91 -10.07 8.24
C PHE A 215 -8.39 -11.35 7.55
N PRO A 216 -7.54 -11.21 6.53
CA PRO A 216 -6.87 -12.34 5.94
C PRO A 216 -5.89 -12.95 6.96
N LYS A 217 -6.03 -14.26 7.23
CA LYS A 217 -5.21 -14.97 8.22
C LYS A 217 -4.09 -15.79 7.59
N ASN A 218 -4.26 -16.21 6.34
CA ASN A 218 -3.31 -17.06 5.65
C ASN A 218 -2.78 -16.44 4.36
N PRO A 219 -1.55 -15.93 4.35
CA PRO A 219 -0.91 -15.36 3.17
C PRO A 219 -0.81 -16.32 1.99
N ALA A 220 -0.58 -17.60 2.23
CA ALA A 220 -0.41 -18.59 1.17
C ALA A 220 -1.67 -18.76 0.30
N ILE A 221 -2.86 -18.58 0.85
CA ILE A 221 -4.12 -18.64 0.10
C ILE A 221 -4.17 -17.57 -0.98
N PHE A 222 -3.64 -16.38 -0.68
CA PHE A 222 -3.64 -15.24 -1.61
C PHE A 222 -2.56 -15.34 -2.69
N ARG A 223 -1.44 -16.04 -2.42
CA ARG A 223 -0.38 -16.29 -3.41
C ARG A 223 -0.85 -17.17 -4.56
N GLN A 224 -1.76 -18.10 -4.30
CA GLN A 224 -2.26 -19.04 -5.29
C GLN A 224 -3.36 -18.48 -6.21
N GLY A 225 -3.63 -17.19 -6.17
CA GLY A 225 -4.66 -16.58 -6.99
C GLY A 225 -6.09 -16.81 -6.51
N GLN A 226 -6.28 -17.28 -5.28
CA GLN A 226 -7.61 -17.51 -4.71
C GLN A 226 -8.23 -16.20 -4.20
N LYS A 227 -9.49 -15.97 -4.51
CA LYS A 227 -10.30 -14.91 -3.87
C LYS A 227 -10.59 -15.34 -2.44
N TRP A 228 -10.39 -14.42 -1.51
CA TRP A 228 -10.93 -14.60 -0.17
C TRP A 228 -12.44 -14.34 -0.17
N ILE A 229 -13.23 -15.29 0.35
CA ILE A 229 -14.68 -15.13 0.51
C ILE A 229 -14.97 -14.82 1.98
N PRO A 230 -15.82 -13.84 2.29
CA PRO A 230 -16.36 -13.66 3.64
C PRO A 230 -17.00 -14.98 4.10
N ASN A 231 -16.82 -15.32 5.37
CA ASN A 231 -17.36 -16.54 6.03
C ASN A 231 -16.52 -17.82 5.89
N GLY A 232 -15.21 -17.72 5.66
CA GLY A 232 -14.29 -18.86 5.73
C GLY A 232 -14.31 -19.79 4.51
N GLY A 233 -15.05 -19.46 3.47
CA GLY A 233 -15.01 -20.18 2.20
C GLY A 233 -13.75 -19.84 1.40
N VAL A 234 -13.07 -20.86 0.88
CA VAL A 234 -11.97 -20.67 -0.09
C VAL A 234 -12.59 -20.51 -1.47
N CYS A 235 -12.41 -19.37 -2.11
CA CYS A 235 -12.85 -19.19 -3.49
C CYS A 235 -12.00 -20.04 -4.43
N THR A 236 -12.64 -20.79 -5.27
CA THR A 236 -12.03 -21.50 -6.39
C THR A 236 -11.15 -20.56 -7.23
N ARG A 237 -10.05 -21.08 -7.73
CA ARG A 237 -9.04 -20.39 -8.53
C ARG A 237 -9.66 -19.38 -9.49
N HIS A 238 -9.20 -18.14 -9.45
CA HIS A 238 -9.31 -17.31 -10.63
C HIS A 238 -8.54 -18.01 -11.75
N GLN A 239 -9.22 -18.42 -12.79
CA GLN A 239 -8.56 -18.57 -14.08
C GLN A 239 -7.83 -17.25 -14.36
N PRO A 240 -6.59 -17.27 -14.83
CA PRO A 240 -5.97 -16.07 -15.33
C PRO A 240 -6.97 -15.44 -16.29
N LEU A 241 -7.26 -14.15 -16.11
CA LEU A 241 -8.03 -13.41 -17.10
C LEU A 241 -7.37 -13.72 -18.44
N PRO A 242 -8.13 -14.12 -19.47
CA PRO A 242 -7.55 -14.24 -20.78
C PRO A 242 -6.83 -12.94 -21.07
N VAL A 243 -5.60 -13.04 -21.50
CA VAL A 243 -4.84 -11.90 -22.03
C VAL A 243 -5.78 -11.29 -23.05
N SER A 244 -6.29 -10.09 -22.79
CA SER A 244 -7.24 -9.42 -23.67
C SER A 244 -6.55 -9.13 -25.00
N GLY A 245 -6.62 -10.10 -25.87
CA GLY A 245 -6.57 -9.87 -27.29
C GLY A 245 -7.93 -9.31 -27.67
N SER A 246 -7.90 -8.19 -28.36
CA SER A 246 -9.00 -7.47 -29.00
C SER A 246 -9.98 -6.74 -28.06
N LEU A 247 -9.82 -5.43 -28.04
CA LEU A 247 -10.93 -4.51 -27.84
C LEU A 247 -12.00 -4.83 -28.90
N PRO A 248 -13.28 -4.96 -28.56
CA PRO A 248 -14.32 -5.01 -29.56
C PRO A 248 -14.32 -3.69 -30.33
N ASP A 249 -14.36 -3.78 -31.64
CA ASP A 249 -14.49 -2.66 -32.57
C ASP A 249 -15.67 -1.78 -32.15
N SER A 250 -15.42 -0.49 -32.03
CA SER A 250 -16.46 0.50 -31.87
C SER A 250 -17.41 0.47 -33.07
N PRO A 251 -18.72 0.45 -32.87
CA PRO A 251 -19.65 0.55 -34.01
C PRO A 251 -19.48 1.91 -34.70
N ALA A 252 -19.29 1.86 -36.01
CA ALA A 252 -19.27 3.05 -36.85
C ALA A 252 -20.59 3.79 -36.72
N ILE A 253 -20.52 5.09 -36.40
CA ILE A 253 -21.65 6.01 -36.45
C ILE A 253 -21.92 6.30 -37.92
N GLN A 254 -23.07 5.87 -38.40
CA GLN A 254 -23.68 6.37 -39.62
C GLN A 254 -24.45 7.64 -39.33
#